data_eb680bd423cbe8bf77709b3344d41c35
#
_entry.id   eb680bd423cbe8bf77709b3344d41c35
#
_cell.length_a   1.000
_cell.length_b   1.000
_cell.length_c   1.000
_cell.angle_alpha   90.00
_cell.angle_beta   90.00
_cell.angle_gamma   90.00
#
_symmetry.space_group_name_H-M   'P 1'
#
loop_
_entity.id
_entity.type
_entity.pdbx_description
1 polymer ?
#
loop_
_entity_poly.entity_id
_entity_poly.type
_entity_poly.pdbx_seq_one_letter_code
_entity_poly.pdbx_strand_id
1 'polypeptide(L)'
;MQRRTFLKGLAGATLVPKELFASPTFTNSMFPETIMNADFVPSSGELHLLYGQLPHDIFGHVFCAEGIPLEENHLSPSGRGAMTRFDFSSDGVRFQRKMIDTPSALMQSQIDTWPDRFKLLGGMAYYSPTMGFVNYCNTAPNYLGDNRFALSYEGGVPYEFDATTLELVTPIGHYDEWQSSLPPWMDALTPDKWLFPQVRTTGHPYFDLNSDECYTINYGGNVSNTGTKNGFIRLLKWDKKSALEGWNIIGRDGKPAFIAATAHSLGVTRHHILVFETAAQVEPLRMIGIRSVYAQQHRTPVWIIRKKDLAANRDTVTADYLELDFDTSDVMCNYDDHENEITLYGQYLGAMDKSEPQYTRDRLLFGGRVSDRLAGYPAAPVDVGGLVRARLQVTSHSVREIVGDFRLIRDDQLFWDMNDPAYRGHFQFPEQFDHIYWAAVGYRKDHVIERVADAYSQYPNRQFTNDSLPQEDLPSALIHMDCQRMSVTDAYQFPKDCVMRTPQFMASPNSSGQDDGYLFTAVVRKHPTLSLGNGKEIWIFDAKNLAQGPLAILGHPQLNFATTNHALWVPKIGPRPADAYRADVGEFFRTRLPKHRRAVRDVIEQMILPRFG
;
A
#
# COMPACT_ATOMS: atom_id res chain seq x y z
N MET A 1 -25.56 46.51 -18.77
CA MET A 1 -26.68 46.73 -17.83
C MET A 1 -27.10 45.39 -17.25
N GLN A 2 -27.33 45.32 -15.94
CA GLN A 2 -27.75 44.15 -15.14
C GLN A 2 -26.66 43.14 -14.74
N ARG A 3 -25.83 43.59 -13.83
CA ARG A 3 -25.05 42.79 -12.86
C ARG A 3 -25.34 43.36 -11.46
N ARG A 4 -26.55 43.29 -10.96
CA ARG A 4 -26.90 43.73 -9.57
C ARG A 4 -28.26 43.20 -9.16
N THR A 5 -28.44 41.87 -9.06
CA THR A 5 -29.65 41.32 -8.39
C THR A 5 -29.43 39.88 -7.90
N PHE A 6 -28.26 39.58 -7.33
CA PHE A 6 -28.03 38.22 -6.74
C PHE A 6 -27.47 38.24 -5.30
N LEU A 7 -27.58 39.38 -4.63
CA LEU A 7 -27.05 39.53 -3.25
C LEU A 7 -28.07 40.14 -2.27
N LYS A 8 -29.37 39.80 -2.40
CA LYS A 8 -30.38 40.11 -1.38
C LYS A 8 -31.36 38.94 -1.24
N GLY A 9 -30.89 37.87 -0.57
CA GLY A 9 -31.74 36.71 -0.31
C GLY A 9 -31.12 35.75 0.71
N LEU A 10 -30.32 36.24 1.65
CA LEU A 10 -29.75 35.45 2.72
C LEU A 10 -29.78 36.22 4.04
N ALA A 11 -30.99 36.51 4.50
CA ALA A 11 -31.22 36.95 5.87
C ALA A 11 -32.54 36.32 6.34
N GLY A 12 -32.47 35.09 6.80
CA GLY A 12 -33.64 34.34 7.28
C GLY A 12 -33.23 32.88 7.64
N ALA A 13 -32.03 32.68 8.15
CA ALA A 13 -31.68 31.38 8.75
C ALA A 13 -32.33 31.34 10.14
N THR A 14 -33.50 30.74 10.24
CA THR A 14 -34.05 30.24 11.49
C THR A 14 -33.02 29.27 12.10
N LEU A 15 -32.52 29.58 13.29
CA LEU A 15 -31.74 28.70 14.13
C LEU A 15 -32.56 27.43 14.41
N VAL A 16 -32.33 26.37 13.66
CA VAL A 16 -32.80 25.04 13.97
C VAL A 16 -31.98 24.56 15.16
N PRO A 17 -32.60 24.13 16.27
CA PRO A 17 -31.87 23.67 17.45
C PRO A 17 -30.95 22.53 17.07
N LYS A 18 -29.69 22.58 17.54
CA LYS A 18 -28.63 21.58 17.31
C LYS A 18 -28.99 20.17 17.81
N GLU A 19 -30.03 20.07 18.60
CA GLU A 19 -30.50 18.82 19.24
C GLU A 19 -31.34 17.91 18.33
N LEU A 20 -31.74 18.38 17.12
CA LEU A 20 -32.53 17.57 16.17
C LEU A 20 -31.68 16.69 15.25
N PHE A 21 -30.36 16.74 15.34
CA PHE A 21 -29.41 15.95 14.54
C PHE A 21 -28.46 15.10 15.40
N ALA A 22 -28.92 14.60 16.54
CA ALA A 22 -28.23 13.50 17.18
C ALA A 22 -28.31 12.29 16.24
N SER A 23 -27.24 12.01 15.51
CA SER A 23 -27.08 10.74 14.79
C SER A 23 -27.34 9.62 15.79
N PRO A 24 -28.12 8.58 15.45
CA PRO A 24 -28.19 7.41 16.30
C PRO A 24 -26.76 6.87 16.45
N THR A 25 -26.21 7.00 17.64
CA THR A 25 -24.96 6.36 18.01
C THR A 25 -25.21 4.85 17.94
N PHE A 26 -24.63 4.18 16.94
CA PHE A 26 -24.60 2.73 16.87
C PHE A 26 -23.74 2.23 18.06
N THR A 27 -24.38 2.03 19.19
CA THR A 27 -23.72 1.64 20.45
C THR A 27 -23.28 0.16 20.48
N ASN A 28 -23.50 -0.61 19.41
CA ASN A 28 -23.27 -2.05 19.37
C ASN A 28 -22.28 -2.55 18.30
N SER A 29 -21.64 -1.67 17.54
CA SER A 29 -20.62 -2.12 16.58
C SER A 29 -19.47 -2.83 17.31
N MET A 30 -19.11 -4.02 16.86
CA MET A 30 -17.96 -4.79 17.39
C MET A 30 -16.63 -4.34 16.78
N PHE A 31 -16.65 -3.45 15.79
CA PHE A 31 -15.46 -2.98 15.10
C PHE A 31 -14.52 -2.19 16.04
N PRO A 32 -13.20 -2.48 16.03
CA PRO A 32 -12.23 -1.78 16.86
C PRO A 32 -11.85 -0.41 16.25
N GLU A 33 -12.64 0.63 16.53
CA GLU A 33 -12.38 2.01 16.02
C GLU A 33 -10.99 2.53 16.39
N THR A 34 -10.33 1.92 17.39
CA THR A 34 -8.96 2.24 17.79
C THR A 34 -7.92 2.00 16.69
N ILE A 35 -8.29 1.32 15.60
CA ILE A 35 -7.44 1.20 14.39
C ILE A 35 -7.11 2.56 13.77
N MET A 36 -7.97 3.56 13.98
CA MET A 36 -7.76 4.94 13.51
C MET A 36 -6.99 5.81 14.52
N ASN A 37 -6.98 5.42 15.79
CA ASN A 37 -6.38 6.21 16.85
C ASN A 37 -4.96 5.71 17.12
N ALA A 38 -4.00 6.22 16.36
CA ALA A 38 -2.60 5.99 16.64
C ALA A 38 -1.93 7.33 16.99
N ASP A 39 -2.06 7.74 18.25
CA ASP A 39 -1.13 8.71 18.78
C ASP A 39 0.28 8.13 18.67
N PHE A 40 1.11 8.77 17.85
CA PHE A 40 2.45 8.28 17.68
C PHE A 40 3.31 8.69 18.87
N VAL A 41 3.79 7.68 19.59
CA VAL A 41 4.86 7.82 20.57
C VAL A 41 5.95 6.81 20.16
N PRO A 42 7.21 7.24 19.95
CA PRO A 42 8.32 6.31 19.81
C PRO A 42 8.33 5.38 21.02
N SER A 43 8.33 4.09 20.78
CA SER A 43 8.23 3.11 21.85
C SER A 43 9.10 1.88 21.57
N SER A 44 9.51 1.23 22.63
CA SER A 44 10.21 -0.05 22.57
C SER A 44 9.91 -0.82 23.86
N GLY A 45 9.98 -2.13 23.78
CA GLY A 45 9.74 -2.97 24.94
C GLY A 45 9.80 -4.45 24.59
N GLU A 46 9.50 -5.27 25.57
CA GLU A 46 9.31 -6.70 25.42
C GLU A 46 7.80 -6.99 25.44
N LEU A 47 7.33 -7.76 24.45
CA LEU A 47 5.92 -8.12 24.37
C LEU A 47 5.55 -9.12 25.47
N HIS A 48 4.41 -8.91 26.09
CA HIS A 48 3.83 -9.85 27.02
C HIS A 48 3.08 -10.97 26.28
N LEU A 49 3.27 -12.20 26.71
CA LEU A 49 2.44 -13.32 26.26
C LEU A 49 1.05 -13.20 26.89
N LEU A 50 0.04 -12.96 26.06
CA LEU A 50 -1.36 -12.81 26.47
C LEU A 50 -2.12 -14.13 26.41
N TYR A 51 -1.71 -15.04 25.52
CA TYR A 51 -2.33 -16.34 25.32
C TYR A 51 -1.33 -17.33 24.68
N GLY A 52 -1.49 -18.61 24.99
CA GLY A 52 -0.78 -19.71 24.34
C GLY A 52 0.68 -19.83 24.72
N GLN A 53 1.51 -20.27 23.79
CA GLN A 53 2.94 -20.43 23.96
C GLN A 53 3.67 -20.04 22.70
N LEU A 54 4.73 -19.24 22.82
CA LEU A 54 5.60 -18.90 21.70
C LEU A 54 6.37 -20.15 21.26
N PRO A 55 6.42 -20.49 19.96
CA PRO A 55 7.24 -21.60 19.47
C PRO A 55 8.70 -21.42 19.86
N HIS A 56 9.33 -22.49 20.31
CA HIS A 56 10.72 -22.47 20.83
C HIS A 56 11.77 -22.19 19.77
N ASP A 57 11.45 -22.44 18.51
CA ASP A 57 12.34 -22.28 17.35
C ASP A 57 11.98 -21.06 16.49
N ILE A 58 11.04 -20.22 16.95
CA ILE A 58 10.71 -18.97 16.28
C ILE A 58 11.88 -17.99 16.38
N PHE A 59 12.20 -17.31 15.26
CA PHE A 59 13.35 -16.41 15.21
C PHE A 59 13.21 -15.35 14.13
N GLY A 60 14.16 -14.42 14.10
CA GLY A 60 14.28 -13.42 13.06
C GLY A 60 13.58 -12.10 13.40
N HIS A 61 13.41 -11.28 12.39
CA HIS A 61 12.94 -9.90 12.54
C HIS A 61 11.82 -9.63 11.57
N VAL A 62 10.71 -9.09 12.07
CA VAL A 62 9.58 -8.63 11.25
C VAL A 62 9.55 -7.11 11.28
N PHE A 63 9.63 -6.49 10.10
CA PHE A 63 9.42 -5.06 9.90
C PHE A 63 7.99 -4.86 9.42
N CYS A 64 7.22 -4.05 10.11
CA CYS A 64 5.83 -3.76 9.76
C CYS A 64 5.69 -2.26 9.50
N ALA A 65 5.35 -1.89 8.26
CA ALA A 65 5.07 -0.51 7.87
C ALA A 65 3.62 -0.15 8.21
N GLU A 66 3.40 1.11 8.57
CA GLU A 66 2.08 1.61 8.95
C GLU A 66 1.88 3.05 8.48
N GLY A 67 0.61 3.42 8.20
CA GLY A 67 0.18 4.77 7.92
C GLY A 67 -0.57 5.36 9.12
N ILE A 68 -0.12 6.51 9.63
CA ILE A 68 -0.74 7.20 10.76
C ILE A 68 -1.54 8.39 10.22
N PRO A 69 -2.87 8.39 10.30
CA PRO A 69 -3.67 9.53 9.91
C PRO A 69 -3.34 10.74 10.80
N LEU A 70 -3.13 11.92 10.19
CA LEU A 70 -2.74 13.14 10.91
C LEU A 70 -3.93 14.02 11.26
N GLU A 71 -5.04 13.86 10.56
CA GLU A 71 -6.26 14.64 10.78
C GLU A 71 -7.49 13.86 10.29
N GLU A 72 -8.67 14.35 10.65
CA GLU A 72 -9.94 13.80 10.21
C GLU A 72 -10.04 13.70 8.68
N ASN A 73 -10.65 12.65 8.18
CA ASN A 73 -10.80 12.33 6.75
C ASN A 73 -9.48 12.02 6.00
N HIS A 74 -8.35 11.90 6.67
CA HIS A 74 -7.14 11.40 6.06
C HIS A 74 -7.24 9.88 5.88
N LEU A 75 -7.10 9.39 4.65
CA LEU A 75 -7.11 7.96 4.35
C LEU A 75 -6.01 7.25 5.14
N SER A 76 -6.39 6.36 6.05
CA SER A 76 -5.46 5.79 7.04
C SER A 76 -4.25 5.08 6.44
N PRO A 77 -4.36 4.26 5.37
CA PRO A 77 -3.20 3.64 4.74
C PRO A 77 -2.22 4.64 4.12
N SER A 78 -2.68 5.85 3.73
CA SER A 78 -1.83 6.90 3.16
C SER A 78 -1.27 7.87 4.21
N GLY A 79 -1.42 7.57 5.50
CA GLY A 79 -0.98 8.41 6.61
C GLY A 79 0.53 8.53 6.73
N ARG A 80 0.99 9.35 7.70
CA ARG A 80 2.42 9.53 7.98
C ARG A 80 3.08 8.19 8.28
N GLY A 81 4.20 7.90 7.62
CA GLY A 81 4.89 6.63 7.76
C GLY A 81 5.45 6.40 9.16
N ALA A 82 5.23 5.22 9.69
CA ALA A 82 5.95 4.68 10.82
C ALA A 82 6.32 3.22 10.56
N MET A 83 7.28 2.71 11.31
CA MET A 83 7.71 1.34 11.23
C MET A 83 7.87 0.75 12.61
N THR A 84 7.34 -0.46 12.78
CA THR A 84 7.58 -1.29 13.95
C THR A 84 8.41 -2.51 13.55
N ARG A 85 9.54 -2.73 14.22
CA ARG A 85 10.32 -3.95 14.13
C ARG A 85 10.01 -4.83 15.33
N PHE A 86 9.77 -6.12 15.06
CA PHE A 86 9.61 -7.17 16.06
C PHE A 86 10.78 -8.14 15.97
N ASP A 87 11.50 -8.32 17.07
CA ASP A 87 12.67 -9.17 17.17
C ASP A 87 12.29 -10.45 17.92
N PHE A 88 12.20 -11.56 17.20
CA PHE A 88 11.80 -12.87 17.73
C PHE A 88 13.00 -13.68 18.19
N SER A 89 12.90 -14.27 19.36
CA SER A 89 13.87 -15.22 19.92
C SER A 89 13.16 -16.25 20.81
N SER A 90 13.88 -17.31 21.20
CA SER A 90 13.38 -18.29 22.18
C SER A 90 13.00 -17.68 23.53
N ASP A 91 13.58 -16.54 23.88
CA ASP A 91 13.41 -15.87 25.17
C ASP A 91 12.23 -14.90 25.18
N GLY A 92 11.67 -14.60 23.99
CA GLY A 92 10.54 -13.69 23.84
C GLY A 92 10.61 -12.82 22.61
N VAL A 93 9.74 -11.81 22.55
CA VAL A 93 9.66 -10.89 21.41
C VAL A 93 9.85 -9.47 21.91
N ARG A 94 10.82 -8.77 21.35
CA ARG A 94 11.03 -7.34 21.57
C ARG A 94 10.47 -6.54 20.40
N PHE A 95 10.04 -5.32 20.65
CA PHE A 95 9.63 -4.40 19.59
C PHE A 95 10.31 -3.05 19.73
N GLN A 96 10.50 -2.40 18.58
CA GLN A 96 10.94 -1.02 18.46
C GLN A 96 10.09 -0.32 17.40
N ARG A 97 9.54 0.85 17.72
CA ARG A 97 8.68 1.62 16.84
C ARG A 97 9.22 3.03 16.63
N LYS A 98 9.36 3.44 15.38
CA LYS A 98 9.85 4.78 14.98
C LYS A 98 9.00 5.39 13.87
N MET A 99 8.96 6.72 13.86
CA MET A 99 8.43 7.51 12.74
C MET A 99 9.40 7.44 11.57
N ILE A 100 8.87 7.38 10.36
CA ILE A 100 9.62 7.47 9.11
C ILE A 100 9.67 8.94 8.68
N ASP A 101 10.84 9.51 8.80
CA ASP A 101 11.08 10.93 8.57
C ASP A 101 11.78 11.17 7.23
N THR A 102 11.00 11.23 6.14
CA THR A 102 11.51 11.72 4.85
C THR A 102 11.78 13.24 4.94
N PRO A 103 12.59 13.82 4.03
CA PRO A 103 12.80 15.26 3.98
C PRO A 103 11.51 16.08 3.94
N SER A 104 10.50 15.64 3.19
CA SER A 104 9.21 16.34 3.09
C SER A 104 8.34 16.17 4.35
N ALA A 105 8.38 14.99 5.00
CA ALA A 105 7.68 14.75 6.25
C ALA A 105 8.29 15.55 7.40
N LEU A 106 9.62 15.66 7.46
CA LEU A 106 10.33 16.55 8.38
C LEU A 106 9.93 18.02 8.16
N MET A 107 9.95 18.48 6.90
CA MET A 107 9.53 19.83 6.55
C MET A 107 8.09 20.10 7.00
N GLN A 108 7.17 19.18 6.73
CA GLN A 108 5.77 19.30 7.16
C GLN A 108 5.62 19.46 8.67
N SER A 109 6.42 18.74 9.46
CA SER A 109 6.36 18.81 10.93
C SER A 109 6.90 20.12 11.50
N GLN A 110 7.66 20.90 10.72
CA GLN A 110 8.30 22.15 11.16
C GLN A 110 7.64 23.41 10.60
N ILE A 111 6.90 23.31 9.49
CA ILE A 111 6.34 24.46 8.77
C ILE A 111 4.81 24.42 8.80
N ASP A 112 4.22 25.31 9.58
CA ASP A 112 2.76 25.50 9.68
C ASP A 112 2.33 26.94 9.34
N THR A 113 3.06 27.63 8.48
CA THR A 113 2.78 29.02 8.11
C THR A 113 2.42 29.16 6.63
N TRP A 114 1.41 30.01 6.34
CA TRP A 114 1.04 30.36 4.97
C TRP A 114 2.12 31.21 4.29
N PRO A 115 2.44 30.97 3.01
CA PRO A 115 1.85 30.01 2.07
C PRO A 115 2.55 28.64 2.05
N ASP A 116 3.54 28.41 2.89
CA ASP A 116 4.41 27.21 2.85
C ASP A 116 3.78 26.01 3.56
N ARG A 117 2.68 26.23 4.30
CA ARG A 117 1.98 25.17 5.00
C ARG A 117 1.51 24.05 4.05
N PHE A 118 1.73 22.82 4.45
CA PHE A 118 1.11 21.65 3.80
C PHE A 118 -0.34 21.48 4.24
N LYS A 119 -1.21 21.15 3.29
CA LYS A 119 -2.63 20.90 3.52
C LYS A 119 -3.03 19.55 2.95
N LEU A 120 -3.91 18.84 3.65
CA LEU A 120 -4.51 17.62 3.15
C LEU A 120 -5.41 17.93 1.95
N LEU A 121 -5.13 17.28 0.83
CA LEU A 121 -5.94 17.34 -0.38
C LEU A 121 -6.52 15.96 -0.70
N GLY A 122 -7.79 15.94 -1.08
CA GLY A 122 -8.48 14.72 -1.49
C GLY A 122 -8.57 13.63 -0.43
N GLY A 123 -8.18 13.91 0.82
CA GLY A 123 -8.08 12.92 1.87
C GLY A 123 -6.88 11.98 1.75
N MET A 124 -5.95 12.21 0.81
CA MET A 124 -4.90 11.25 0.47
C MET A 124 -3.49 11.86 0.50
N ALA A 125 -3.32 13.10 0.11
CA ALA A 125 -1.99 13.70 -0.07
C ALA A 125 -1.89 15.05 0.61
N TYR A 126 -0.73 15.34 1.17
CA TYR A 126 -0.39 16.67 1.68
C TYR A 126 0.40 17.44 0.64
N TYR A 127 -0.02 18.67 0.40
CA TYR A 127 0.51 19.55 -0.62
C TYR A 127 0.77 20.95 -0.10
N SER A 128 1.91 21.52 -0.48
CA SER A 128 2.26 22.92 -0.32
C SER A 128 2.42 23.58 -1.70
N PRO A 129 1.75 24.74 -1.97
CA PRO A 129 1.89 25.44 -3.25
C PRO A 129 3.33 25.87 -3.57
N THR A 130 4.15 26.06 -2.55
CA THR A 130 5.53 26.53 -2.69
C THR A 130 6.57 25.41 -2.68
N MET A 131 6.27 24.27 -2.06
CA MET A 131 7.24 23.21 -1.81
C MET A 131 6.91 21.87 -2.47
N GLY A 132 5.64 21.64 -2.88
CA GLY A 132 5.20 20.40 -3.51
C GLY A 132 4.51 19.42 -2.57
N PHE A 133 4.76 18.12 -2.70
CA PHE A 133 4.03 17.04 -2.03
C PHE A 133 4.85 16.36 -0.93
N VAL A 134 4.15 15.83 0.07
CA VAL A 134 4.80 15.01 1.11
C VAL A 134 4.91 13.57 0.63
N ASN A 135 6.10 13.00 0.77
CA ASN A 135 6.36 11.58 0.64
C ASN A 135 6.38 10.97 2.04
N TYR A 136 5.46 10.07 2.35
CA TYR A 136 5.41 9.43 3.66
C TYR A 136 6.18 8.11 3.75
N CYS A 137 6.51 7.50 2.63
CA CYS A 137 7.35 6.30 2.57
C CYS A 137 6.85 5.22 3.56
N ASN A 138 5.61 4.77 3.40
CA ASN A 138 4.90 3.96 4.40
C ASN A 138 4.35 2.63 3.88
N THR A 139 4.62 2.25 2.61
CA THR A 139 3.92 1.12 1.99
C THR A 139 4.59 -0.21 2.33
N ALA A 140 5.72 -0.55 1.75
CA ALA A 140 6.30 -1.87 1.89
C ALA A 140 7.80 -1.85 2.20
N PRO A 141 8.24 -2.51 3.29
CA PRO A 141 9.65 -2.78 3.51
C PRO A 141 10.14 -3.87 2.55
N ASN A 142 11.36 -3.69 2.02
CA ASN A 142 11.99 -4.58 1.06
C ASN A 142 13.43 -4.88 1.47
N TYR A 143 13.89 -6.11 1.28
CA TYR A 143 15.27 -6.52 1.53
C TYR A 143 16.10 -6.39 0.25
N LEU A 144 17.20 -5.65 0.32
CA LEU A 144 18.09 -5.38 -0.81
C LEU A 144 19.36 -6.27 -0.82
N GLY A 145 19.46 -7.24 0.10
CA GLY A 145 20.71 -7.96 0.33
C GLY A 145 21.69 -7.18 1.24
N ASP A 146 22.72 -7.83 1.74
CA ASP A 146 23.86 -7.23 2.48
C ASP A 146 23.46 -6.29 3.63
N ASN A 147 22.45 -6.64 4.42
CA ASN A 147 21.87 -5.81 5.49
C ASN A 147 21.39 -4.42 5.00
N ARG A 148 21.01 -4.30 3.74
CA ARG A 148 20.38 -3.11 3.19
C ARG A 148 18.88 -3.35 3.03
N PHE A 149 18.11 -2.34 3.33
CA PHE A 149 16.65 -2.39 3.32
C PHE A 149 16.09 -1.13 2.70
N ALA A 150 15.01 -1.25 1.96
CA ALA A 150 14.28 -0.13 1.40
C ALA A 150 12.84 -0.08 1.94
N LEU A 151 12.27 1.10 1.94
CA LEU A 151 10.86 1.34 2.19
C LEU A 151 10.28 2.11 1.00
N SER A 152 9.17 1.64 0.49
CA SER A 152 8.51 2.19 -0.71
C SER A 152 7.28 3.03 -0.36
N TYR A 153 6.79 3.75 -1.37
CA TYR A 153 5.55 4.52 -1.33
C TYR A 153 5.11 4.87 -2.75
N GLU A 154 3.84 4.68 -3.09
CA GLU A 154 3.34 4.96 -4.45
C GLU A 154 3.37 6.45 -4.81
N GLY A 155 3.30 7.33 -3.83
CA GLY A 155 3.29 8.78 -4.01
C GLY A 155 4.64 9.46 -3.80
N GLY A 156 5.75 8.73 -3.93
CA GLY A 156 7.09 9.29 -3.74
C GLY A 156 8.21 8.34 -4.09
N VAL A 157 9.44 8.82 -4.04
CA VAL A 157 10.63 8.00 -4.23
C VAL A 157 10.84 7.07 -3.03
N PRO A 158 11.28 5.82 -3.23
CA PRO A 158 11.63 4.92 -2.14
C PRO A 158 12.93 5.36 -1.46
N TYR A 159 13.11 4.93 -0.21
CA TYR A 159 14.29 5.24 0.61
C TYR A 159 14.91 3.97 1.16
N GLU A 160 16.24 3.95 1.31
CA GLU A 160 16.88 2.98 2.19
C GLU A 160 16.73 3.40 3.66
N PHE A 161 16.59 2.41 4.53
CA PHE A 161 16.61 2.60 5.97
C PHE A 161 17.62 1.64 6.63
N ASP A 162 18.12 2.05 7.79
CA ASP A 162 18.94 1.19 8.63
C ASP A 162 18.05 0.29 9.49
N ALA A 163 18.22 -1.03 9.34
CA ALA A 163 17.40 -2.03 10.02
C ALA A 163 17.56 -2.02 11.54
N THR A 164 18.70 -1.55 12.05
CA THR A 164 19.01 -1.52 13.48
C THR A 164 18.40 -0.30 14.18
N THR A 165 18.43 0.84 13.50
CA THR A 165 17.94 2.12 14.05
C THR A 165 16.55 2.51 13.57
N LEU A 166 16.05 1.91 12.49
CA LEU A 166 14.82 2.26 11.77
C LEU A 166 14.83 3.67 11.17
N GLU A 167 15.99 4.27 10.99
CA GLU A 167 16.14 5.60 10.40
C GLU A 167 16.33 5.51 8.90
N LEU A 168 15.71 6.44 8.16
CA LEU A 168 15.99 6.59 6.74
C LEU A 168 17.41 7.09 6.54
N VAL A 169 18.10 6.54 5.55
CA VAL A 169 19.51 6.83 5.26
C VAL A 169 19.67 7.65 3.98
N THR A 170 19.00 7.25 2.90
CA THR A 170 19.18 7.86 1.59
C THR A 170 17.98 7.54 0.68
N PRO A 171 17.56 8.43 -0.23
CA PRO A 171 16.66 8.02 -1.30
C PRO A 171 17.34 7.04 -2.25
N ILE A 172 16.55 6.22 -2.93
CA ILE A 172 17.01 5.39 -4.05
C ILE A 172 17.02 6.27 -5.30
N GLY A 173 18.18 6.48 -5.87
CA GLY A 173 18.41 7.43 -6.96
C GLY A 173 18.45 8.90 -6.49
N HIS A 174 18.96 9.77 -7.35
CA HIS A 174 18.86 11.22 -7.15
C HIS A 174 17.47 11.72 -7.52
N TYR A 175 17.00 12.80 -6.90
CA TYR A 175 15.65 13.32 -7.16
C TYR A 175 15.41 13.74 -8.61
N ASP A 176 16.43 14.14 -9.35
CA ASP A 176 16.36 14.51 -10.76
C ASP A 176 16.37 13.31 -11.74
N GLU A 177 16.61 12.10 -11.23
CA GLU A 177 16.45 10.86 -12.00
C GLU A 177 14.99 10.42 -12.10
N TRP A 178 14.11 11.00 -11.27
CA TRP A 178 12.68 10.74 -11.26
C TRP A 178 11.89 11.82 -11.98
N GLN A 179 11.06 11.42 -12.93
CA GLN A 179 10.22 12.35 -13.68
C GLN A 179 9.00 12.77 -12.85
N SER A 180 8.60 14.04 -13.00
CA SER A 180 7.33 14.52 -12.44
C SER A 180 6.16 13.71 -12.96
N SER A 181 5.28 13.31 -12.06
CA SER A 181 4.08 12.53 -12.39
C SER A 181 2.88 13.40 -12.76
N LEU A 182 3.03 14.73 -12.69
CA LEU A 182 1.97 15.64 -13.09
C LEU A 182 1.75 15.63 -14.61
N PRO A 183 0.51 15.84 -15.08
CA PRO A 183 0.28 16.11 -16.50
C PRO A 183 1.11 17.30 -16.97
N PRO A 184 1.61 17.31 -18.23
CA PRO A 184 2.52 18.37 -18.72
C PRO A 184 1.98 19.80 -18.54
N TRP A 185 0.66 20.00 -18.67
CA TRP A 185 0.04 21.31 -18.48
C TRP A 185 0.00 21.75 -17.02
N MET A 186 -0.11 20.81 -16.07
CA MET A 186 0.00 21.09 -14.63
C MET A 186 1.46 21.31 -14.26
N ASP A 187 2.34 20.46 -14.75
CA ASP A 187 3.78 20.57 -14.50
C ASP A 187 4.33 21.92 -14.97
N ALA A 188 3.88 22.42 -16.13
CA ALA A 188 4.23 23.76 -16.64
C ALA A 188 3.72 24.91 -15.75
N LEU A 189 2.72 24.69 -14.91
CA LEU A 189 2.20 25.67 -13.94
C LEU A 189 2.85 25.55 -12.57
N THR A 190 3.61 24.49 -12.32
CA THR A 190 4.30 24.33 -11.04
C THR A 190 5.52 25.24 -10.98
N PRO A 191 5.85 25.75 -9.82
CA PRO A 191 7.12 26.46 -9.64
C PRO A 191 8.27 25.49 -9.97
N ASP A 192 9.16 25.87 -10.85
CA ASP A 192 10.42 25.15 -11.20
C ASP A 192 11.38 24.97 -10.00
N LYS A 193 10.88 25.19 -8.82
CA LYS A 193 11.58 25.35 -7.54
C LYS A 193 11.07 24.45 -6.44
N TRP A 194 10.11 23.60 -6.73
CA TRP A 194 9.60 22.69 -5.70
C TRP A 194 10.73 21.85 -5.13
N LEU A 195 10.75 21.80 -3.80
CA LEU A 195 11.68 20.96 -3.04
C LEU A 195 11.24 19.49 -3.06
N PHE A 196 9.93 19.26 -3.23
CA PHE A 196 9.31 17.94 -3.15
C PHE A 196 8.35 17.74 -4.33
N PRO A 197 8.89 17.44 -5.53
CA PRO A 197 8.06 17.22 -6.71
C PRO A 197 7.17 15.98 -6.53
N GLN A 198 6.04 15.97 -7.23
CA GLN A 198 5.16 14.80 -7.26
C GLN A 198 5.80 13.72 -8.11
N VAL A 199 6.12 12.61 -7.49
CA VAL A 199 6.62 11.39 -8.14
C VAL A 199 5.67 10.25 -7.81
N ARG A 200 5.28 9.44 -8.81
CA ARG A 200 4.50 8.22 -8.60
C ARG A 200 5.35 7.02 -8.98
N THR A 201 5.37 6.05 -8.10
CA THR A 201 6.14 4.82 -8.23
C THR A 201 5.26 3.60 -7.92
N THR A 202 5.82 2.41 -7.86
CA THR A 202 5.13 1.22 -7.36
C THR A 202 5.23 1.12 -5.83
N GLY A 203 4.20 0.58 -5.20
CA GLY A 203 4.23 0.20 -3.78
C GLY A 203 5.20 -0.97 -3.53
N HIS A 204 5.37 -1.86 -4.51
CA HIS A 204 6.22 -3.04 -4.42
C HIS A 204 7.31 -3.04 -5.51
N PRO A 205 8.42 -2.27 -5.34
CA PRO A 205 9.60 -2.48 -6.15
C PRO A 205 10.10 -3.91 -5.93
N TYR A 206 10.56 -4.55 -6.99
CA TYR A 206 11.05 -5.92 -6.89
C TYR A 206 12.57 -5.95 -6.86
N PHE A 207 13.10 -6.60 -5.86
CA PHE A 207 14.53 -6.83 -5.74
C PHE A 207 14.86 -8.27 -6.14
N ASP A 208 15.52 -8.42 -7.29
CA ASP A 208 15.92 -9.73 -7.80
C ASP A 208 17.28 -10.14 -7.22
N LEU A 209 17.27 -10.98 -6.19
CA LEU A 209 18.49 -11.47 -5.56
C LEU A 209 19.34 -12.35 -6.49
N ASN A 210 18.77 -12.94 -7.54
CA ASN A 210 19.52 -13.76 -8.48
C ASN A 210 20.39 -12.92 -9.42
N SER A 211 19.89 -11.75 -9.84
CA SER A 211 20.65 -10.81 -10.68
C SER A 211 21.32 -9.68 -9.90
N ASP A 212 21.00 -9.54 -8.60
CA ASP A 212 21.44 -8.44 -7.73
C ASP A 212 20.97 -7.06 -8.22
N GLU A 213 19.79 -7.01 -8.85
CA GLU A 213 19.19 -5.83 -9.45
C GLU A 213 17.84 -5.50 -8.81
N CYS A 214 17.55 -4.22 -8.65
CA CYS A 214 16.24 -3.74 -8.23
C CYS A 214 15.48 -3.20 -9.44
N TYR A 215 14.22 -3.57 -9.58
CA TYR A 215 13.29 -3.06 -10.57
C TYR A 215 12.19 -2.26 -9.91
N THR A 216 11.94 -1.07 -10.44
CA THR A 216 10.83 -0.21 -10.05
C THR A 216 10.31 0.56 -11.25
N ILE A 217 9.25 1.32 -11.09
CA ILE A 217 8.73 2.20 -12.15
C ILE A 217 8.55 3.62 -11.64
N ASN A 218 8.60 4.56 -12.58
CA ASN A 218 8.11 5.91 -12.41
C ASN A 218 7.07 6.17 -13.50
N TYR A 219 5.91 6.65 -13.16
CA TYR A 219 4.82 6.85 -14.11
C TYR A 219 4.02 8.12 -13.81
N GLY A 220 3.32 8.61 -14.81
CA GLY A 220 2.50 9.81 -14.65
C GLY A 220 2.05 10.41 -15.98
N GLY A 221 1.76 11.70 -15.96
CA GLY A 221 1.35 12.46 -17.14
C GLY A 221 -0.10 12.24 -17.54
N ASN A 222 -0.77 11.21 -17.03
CA ASN A 222 -2.17 10.91 -17.34
C ASN A 222 -3.14 11.53 -16.32
N VAL A 223 -4.31 11.92 -16.80
CA VAL A 223 -5.44 12.32 -15.99
C VAL A 223 -6.58 11.37 -16.35
N SER A 224 -6.81 10.36 -15.55
CA SER A 224 -7.63 9.19 -15.88
C SER A 224 -9.07 9.52 -16.35
N ASN A 225 -9.64 10.63 -15.87
CA ASN A 225 -11.03 11.00 -16.15
C ASN A 225 -11.22 11.93 -17.33
N THR A 226 -10.17 12.38 -17.99
CA THR A 226 -10.31 13.32 -19.11
C THR A 226 -10.38 12.64 -20.47
N GLY A 227 -10.36 11.31 -20.52
CA GLY A 227 -10.32 10.55 -21.77
C GLY A 227 -9.00 10.68 -22.54
N THR A 228 -8.04 11.44 -22.01
CA THR A 228 -6.71 11.58 -22.62
C THR A 228 -5.84 10.42 -22.21
N LYS A 229 -5.56 9.51 -23.13
CA LYS A 229 -4.60 8.41 -22.96
C LYS A 229 -3.15 8.92 -23.13
N ASN A 230 -2.81 10.00 -22.47
CA ASN A 230 -1.50 10.63 -22.52
C ASN A 230 -0.80 10.41 -21.18
N GLY A 231 0.28 9.69 -21.19
CA GLY A 231 1.07 9.43 -20.00
C GLY A 231 2.36 8.74 -20.37
N PHE A 232 3.12 8.39 -19.35
CA PHE A 232 4.34 7.61 -19.49
C PHE A 232 4.41 6.53 -18.41
N ILE A 233 5.13 5.46 -18.71
CA ILE A 233 5.70 4.53 -17.75
C ILE A 233 7.18 4.45 -18.07
N ARG A 234 8.02 4.73 -17.08
CA ARG A 234 9.46 4.54 -17.17
C ARG A 234 9.84 3.38 -16.27
N LEU A 235 10.33 2.29 -16.83
CA LEU A 235 10.96 1.21 -16.08
C LEU A 235 12.31 1.69 -15.59
N LEU A 236 12.60 1.46 -14.32
CA LEU A 236 13.87 1.80 -13.69
C LEU A 236 14.53 0.53 -13.16
N LYS A 237 15.83 0.42 -13.42
CA LYS A 237 16.69 -0.63 -12.88
C LYS A 237 17.81 0.01 -12.06
N TRP A 238 18.14 -0.61 -10.94
CA TRP A 238 19.18 -0.14 -10.03
C TRP A 238 20.07 -1.29 -9.56
N ASP A 239 21.37 -1.11 -9.69
CA ASP A 239 22.41 -2.06 -9.28
C ASP A 239 22.87 -1.86 -7.83
N LYS A 240 22.15 -1.04 -7.06
CA LYS A 240 22.45 -0.65 -5.67
C LYS A 240 23.72 0.19 -5.48
N LYS A 241 24.40 0.61 -6.52
CA LYS A 241 25.73 1.26 -6.46
C LYS A 241 25.79 2.56 -7.26
N SER A 242 25.09 2.62 -8.38
CA SER A 242 25.17 3.72 -9.34
C SER A 242 23.84 4.47 -9.52
N ALA A 243 23.79 5.37 -10.50
CA ALA A 243 22.58 6.03 -10.94
C ALA A 243 21.55 5.03 -11.50
N LEU A 244 20.28 5.43 -11.51
CA LEU A 244 19.20 4.62 -12.07
C LEU A 244 19.33 4.51 -13.59
N GLU A 245 19.33 3.30 -14.12
CA GLU A 245 19.08 3.07 -15.53
C GLU A 245 17.57 3.11 -15.80
N GLY A 246 17.15 3.70 -16.92
CA GLY A 246 15.70 3.82 -17.16
C GLY A 246 15.29 3.84 -18.62
N TRP A 247 14.15 3.19 -18.92
CA TRP A 247 13.57 3.07 -20.25
C TRP A 247 12.10 3.49 -20.25
N ASN A 248 11.74 4.40 -21.15
CA ASN A 248 10.33 4.69 -21.39
C ASN A 248 9.68 3.49 -22.10
N ILE A 249 8.60 2.99 -21.55
CA ILE A 249 7.90 1.85 -22.14
C ILE A 249 7.03 2.34 -23.31
N ILE A 250 7.17 1.69 -24.44
CA ILE A 250 6.33 1.89 -25.63
C ILE A 250 5.62 0.59 -26.01
N GLY A 251 4.38 0.71 -26.44
CA GLY A 251 3.64 -0.41 -27.00
C GLY A 251 4.19 -0.84 -28.36
N ARG A 252 3.77 -2.00 -28.87
CA ARG A 252 4.13 -2.46 -30.23
C ARG A 252 3.61 -1.55 -31.35
N ASP A 253 2.62 -0.71 -31.06
CA ASP A 253 2.10 0.32 -31.96
C ASP A 253 2.97 1.60 -31.96
N GLY A 254 4.06 1.61 -31.21
CA GLY A 254 4.98 2.74 -31.07
C GLY A 254 4.51 3.86 -30.16
N LYS A 255 3.34 3.71 -29.49
CA LYS A 255 2.82 4.71 -28.58
C LYS A 255 3.35 4.50 -27.16
N PRO A 256 3.50 5.58 -26.36
CA PRO A 256 3.85 5.46 -24.95
C PRO A 256 2.85 4.60 -24.19
N ALA A 257 3.36 3.71 -23.35
CA ALA A 257 2.57 3.03 -22.34
C ALA A 257 2.14 4.01 -21.24
N PHE A 258 1.00 3.78 -20.60
CA PHE A 258 0.50 4.62 -19.52
C PHE A 258 -0.23 3.80 -18.46
N ILE A 259 -0.33 4.36 -17.26
CA ILE A 259 -1.15 3.90 -16.15
C ILE A 259 -2.25 4.95 -15.93
N ALA A 260 -3.51 4.54 -15.98
CA ALA A 260 -4.64 5.45 -15.74
C ALA A 260 -4.91 5.66 -14.25
N ALA A 261 -4.83 4.63 -13.44
CA ALA A 261 -5.05 4.67 -12.00
C ALA A 261 -3.74 4.55 -11.22
N THR A 262 -3.35 3.36 -10.81
CA THR A 262 -2.17 3.12 -9.95
C THR A 262 -1.44 1.87 -10.41
N ALA A 263 -0.14 1.79 -10.16
CA ALA A 263 0.63 0.57 -10.28
C ALA A 263 1.18 0.20 -8.90
N HIS A 264 0.47 -0.66 -8.19
CA HIS A 264 0.84 -1.07 -6.83
C HIS A 264 1.93 -2.14 -6.83
N SER A 265 1.76 -3.19 -7.64
CA SER A 265 2.66 -4.34 -7.69
C SER A 265 3.41 -4.44 -9.03
N LEU A 266 4.61 -5.00 -8.98
CA LEU A 266 5.36 -5.49 -10.14
C LEU A 266 5.43 -7.02 -10.11
N GLY A 267 5.34 -7.64 -11.29
CA GLY A 267 5.72 -9.03 -11.48
C GLY A 267 7.14 -9.10 -12.07
N VAL A 268 7.99 -9.95 -11.52
CA VAL A 268 9.32 -10.18 -12.08
C VAL A 268 9.57 -11.66 -12.15
N THR A 269 9.81 -12.15 -13.36
CA THR A 269 10.21 -13.53 -13.62
C THR A 269 11.68 -13.57 -14.00
N ARG A 270 12.19 -14.74 -14.30
CA ARG A 270 13.57 -14.91 -14.81
C ARG A 270 13.82 -14.06 -16.07
N HIS A 271 12.85 -13.97 -17.00
CA HIS A 271 13.04 -13.35 -18.30
C HIS A 271 12.13 -12.12 -18.55
N HIS A 272 11.14 -11.85 -17.69
CA HIS A 272 10.15 -10.80 -17.93
C HIS A 272 9.96 -9.89 -16.72
N ILE A 273 9.50 -8.67 -17.02
CA ILE A 273 9.00 -7.71 -16.02
C ILE A 273 7.58 -7.35 -16.43
N LEU A 274 6.65 -7.41 -15.47
CA LEU A 274 5.24 -7.11 -15.67
C LEU A 274 4.86 -5.89 -14.84
N VAL A 275 4.24 -4.93 -15.49
CA VAL A 275 3.68 -3.73 -14.85
C VAL A 275 2.17 -3.85 -14.88
N PHE A 276 1.55 -3.91 -13.71
CA PHE A 276 0.11 -4.03 -13.55
C PHE A 276 -0.51 -2.67 -13.24
N GLU A 277 -1.59 -2.32 -13.91
CA GLU A 277 -2.48 -1.28 -13.43
C GLU A 277 -3.41 -1.88 -12.39
N THR A 278 -3.42 -1.33 -11.19
CA THR A 278 -4.11 -1.91 -10.04
C THR A 278 -5.34 -1.11 -9.65
N ALA A 279 -6.28 -1.79 -9.01
CA ALA A 279 -7.57 -1.26 -8.63
C ALA A 279 -7.49 -0.36 -7.38
N ALA A 280 -6.78 0.77 -7.50
CA ALA A 280 -6.74 1.85 -6.53
C ALA A 280 -6.62 3.18 -7.27
N GLN A 281 -7.58 4.08 -7.08
CA GLN A 281 -7.63 5.33 -7.85
C GLN A 281 -6.80 6.44 -7.20
N VAL A 282 -5.48 6.28 -7.19
CA VAL A 282 -4.53 7.31 -6.72
C VAL A 282 -4.06 8.14 -7.92
N GLU A 283 -4.91 9.02 -8.39
CA GLU A 283 -4.66 9.87 -9.56
C GLU A 283 -4.49 11.35 -9.20
N PRO A 284 -3.82 12.17 -10.04
CA PRO A 284 -3.54 13.57 -9.70
C PRO A 284 -4.77 14.40 -9.36
N LEU A 285 -5.89 14.28 -10.11
CA LEU A 285 -7.12 15.05 -9.82
C LEU A 285 -7.74 14.65 -8.49
N ARG A 286 -7.69 13.37 -8.15
CA ARG A 286 -8.16 12.89 -6.85
C ARG A 286 -7.26 13.37 -5.72
N MET A 287 -5.94 13.33 -5.92
CA MET A 287 -4.97 13.84 -4.94
C MET A 287 -5.15 15.32 -4.64
N ILE A 288 -5.62 16.12 -5.59
CA ILE A 288 -5.92 17.56 -5.38
C ILE A 288 -7.37 17.83 -4.99
N GLY A 289 -8.15 16.80 -4.68
CA GLY A 289 -9.50 16.93 -4.13
C GLY A 289 -10.62 17.15 -5.14
N ILE A 290 -10.32 17.05 -6.44
CA ILE A 290 -11.35 17.02 -7.49
C ILE A 290 -11.85 15.58 -7.59
N ARG A 291 -13.03 15.32 -7.00
CA ARG A 291 -13.57 13.96 -6.91
C ARG A 291 -14.72 13.73 -7.88
N SER A 292 -14.65 12.61 -8.56
CA SER A 292 -15.80 11.86 -9.02
C SER A 292 -15.81 10.50 -8.31
N VAL A 293 -16.96 10.08 -7.77
CA VAL A 293 -17.16 8.70 -7.32
C VAL A 293 -17.59 7.91 -8.55
N TYR A 294 -16.74 7.03 -9.02
CA TYR A 294 -17.04 6.10 -10.12
C TYR A 294 -16.40 4.75 -9.80
N ALA A 295 -16.99 3.70 -10.35
CA ALA A 295 -16.42 2.37 -10.22
C ALA A 295 -15.07 2.29 -10.92
N GLN A 296 -14.16 1.48 -10.37
CA GLN A 296 -12.88 1.16 -11.00
C GLN A 296 -13.06 0.36 -12.28
N GLN A 297 -11.99 0.23 -13.05
CA GLN A 297 -11.94 -0.72 -14.14
C GLN A 297 -12.08 -2.15 -13.58
N HIS A 298 -12.91 -2.96 -14.24
CA HIS A 298 -13.10 -4.37 -13.89
C HIS A 298 -12.05 -5.29 -14.51
N ARG A 299 -11.03 -4.72 -15.14
CA ARG A 299 -9.92 -5.39 -15.81
C ARG A 299 -8.61 -4.84 -15.31
N THR A 300 -7.59 -5.69 -15.34
CA THR A 300 -6.22 -5.31 -15.01
C THR A 300 -5.39 -5.20 -16.28
N PRO A 301 -5.07 -3.99 -16.76
CA PRO A 301 -4.07 -3.78 -17.79
C PRO A 301 -2.69 -4.25 -17.35
N VAL A 302 -1.99 -4.95 -18.23
CA VAL A 302 -0.65 -5.47 -17.99
C VAL A 302 0.27 -5.12 -19.16
N TRP A 303 1.41 -4.51 -18.84
CA TRP A 303 2.52 -4.29 -19.75
C TRP A 303 3.63 -5.29 -19.45
N ILE A 304 4.09 -6.04 -20.45
CA ILE A 304 5.08 -7.11 -20.30
C ILE A 304 6.34 -6.78 -21.09
N ILE A 305 7.44 -6.66 -20.38
CA ILE A 305 8.75 -6.30 -20.91
C ILE A 305 9.66 -7.52 -20.83
N ARG A 306 10.42 -7.80 -21.89
CA ARG A 306 11.45 -8.84 -21.87
C ARG A 306 12.76 -8.24 -21.33
N LYS A 307 13.32 -8.83 -20.28
CA LYS A 307 14.60 -8.37 -19.69
C LYS A 307 15.73 -8.28 -20.72
N LYS A 308 15.78 -9.21 -21.69
CA LYS A 308 16.79 -9.20 -22.77
C LYS A 308 16.73 -7.98 -23.71
N ASP A 309 15.60 -7.26 -23.73
CA ASP A 309 15.41 -6.09 -24.61
C ASP A 309 15.83 -4.78 -23.89
N LEU A 310 16.24 -4.86 -22.62
CA LEU A 310 16.78 -3.74 -21.85
C LEU A 310 18.23 -3.47 -22.29
N ALA A 311 18.42 -2.47 -23.13
CA ALA A 311 19.74 -2.10 -23.62
C ALA A 311 20.15 -0.73 -23.06
N ALA A 312 21.32 -0.65 -22.42
CA ALA A 312 21.84 0.55 -21.74
C ALA A 312 21.99 1.78 -22.66
N ASN A 313 22.07 1.59 -23.98
CA ASN A 313 22.21 2.66 -24.94
C ASN A 313 20.88 3.11 -25.60
N ARG A 314 19.74 2.73 -25.02
CA ARG A 314 18.42 3.10 -25.49
C ARG A 314 17.61 3.73 -24.37
N ASP A 315 16.81 4.73 -24.71
CA ASP A 315 15.92 5.42 -23.79
C ASP A 315 14.50 4.82 -23.78
N THR A 316 14.26 3.79 -24.60
CA THR A 316 12.95 3.15 -24.75
C THR A 316 13.06 1.64 -24.81
N VAL A 317 12.01 0.97 -24.32
CA VAL A 317 11.83 -0.49 -24.46
C VAL A 317 10.41 -0.78 -24.93
N THR A 318 10.27 -1.77 -25.84
CA THR A 318 8.97 -2.20 -26.33
C THR A 318 8.36 -3.23 -25.39
N ALA A 319 7.10 -3.02 -25.02
CA ALA A 319 6.31 -3.96 -24.22
C ALA A 319 5.14 -4.54 -25.02
N ASP A 320 4.73 -5.74 -24.64
CA ASP A 320 3.44 -6.29 -24.98
C ASP A 320 2.37 -5.79 -24.01
N TYR A 321 1.13 -5.73 -24.47
CA TYR A 321 -0.02 -5.31 -23.68
C TYR A 321 -1.15 -6.33 -23.76
N LEU A 322 -1.77 -6.58 -22.62
CA LEU A 322 -3.03 -7.32 -22.53
C LEU A 322 -3.86 -6.80 -21.36
N GLU A 323 -5.12 -7.18 -21.28
CA GLU A 323 -6.01 -6.92 -20.16
C GLU A 323 -6.47 -8.26 -19.57
N LEU A 324 -6.25 -8.46 -18.27
CA LEU A 324 -6.80 -9.58 -17.52
C LEU A 324 -8.23 -9.26 -17.12
N ASP A 325 -9.14 -10.24 -17.20
CA ASP A 325 -10.58 -10.04 -16.97
C ASP A 325 -10.94 -10.10 -15.46
N PHE A 326 -10.14 -9.45 -14.63
CA PHE A 326 -10.38 -9.25 -13.20
C PHE A 326 -9.68 -7.98 -12.70
N ASP A 327 -10.19 -7.40 -11.63
CA ASP A 327 -9.53 -6.30 -10.90
C ASP A 327 -8.69 -6.85 -9.75
N THR A 328 -7.56 -6.22 -9.47
CA THR A 328 -6.65 -6.66 -8.41
C THR A 328 -5.81 -5.51 -7.88
N SER A 329 -5.18 -5.69 -6.71
CA SER A 329 -4.13 -4.79 -6.23
C SER A 329 -2.78 -5.49 -6.08
N ASP A 330 -2.77 -6.71 -5.54
CA ASP A 330 -1.54 -7.46 -5.30
C ASP A 330 -1.45 -8.64 -6.25
N VAL A 331 -0.38 -8.66 -7.05
CA VAL A 331 -0.10 -9.73 -7.99
C VAL A 331 1.30 -10.26 -7.77
N MET A 332 1.41 -11.57 -7.71
CA MET A 332 2.66 -12.29 -7.67
C MET A 332 2.78 -13.18 -8.89
N CYS A 333 3.99 -13.57 -9.24
CA CYS A 333 4.22 -14.52 -10.31
C CYS A 333 5.23 -15.58 -9.90
N ASN A 334 5.16 -16.76 -10.49
CA ASN A 334 6.26 -17.70 -10.43
C ASN A 334 7.50 -17.04 -10.99
N TYR A 335 8.65 -17.15 -10.32
CA TYR A 335 9.91 -16.62 -10.86
C TYR A 335 10.35 -17.39 -12.12
N ASP A 336 10.10 -18.68 -12.17
CA ASP A 336 10.34 -19.50 -13.33
C ASP A 336 9.24 -19.30 -14.39
N ASP A 337 9.64 -18.85 -15.56
CA ASP A 337 8.80 -18.62 -16.74
C ASP A 337 9.21 -19.57 -17.89
N HIS A 338 9.38 -20.84 -17.58
CA HIS A 338 9.71 -21.90 -18.53
C HIS A 338 8.78 -21.89 -19.76
N GLU A 339 9.32 -22.21 -20.91
CA GLU A 339 8.58 -22.28 -22.17
C GLU A 339 7.83 -20.99 -22.52
N ASN A 340 8.26 -19.85 -21.95
CA ASN A 340 7.59 -18.56 -22.08
C ASN A 340 6.16 -18.54 -21.53
N GLU A 341 5.87 -19.36 -20.54
CA GLU A 341 4.63 -19.30 -19.77
C GLU A 341 4.85 -18.55 -18.45
N ILE A 342 4.06 -17.52 -18.19
CA ILE A 342 4.08 -16.77 -16.95
C ILE A 342 2.82 -17.13 -16.17
N THR A 343 2.99 -17.65 -14.95
CA THR A 343 1.88 -17.95 -14.05
C THR A 343 1.75 -16.82 -13.01
N LEU A 344 0.55 -16.26 -12.91
CA LEU A 344 0.19 -15.17 -12.02
C LEU A 344 -0.77 -15.64 -10.93
N TYR A 345 -0.62 -15.10 -9.74
CA TYR A 345 -1.55 -15.23 -8.61
C TYR A 345 -1.91 -13.85 -8.07
N GLY A 346 -3.18 -13.65 -7.73
CA GLY A 346 -3.65 -12.39 -7.19
C GLY A 346 -4.97 -12.54 -6.44
N GLN A 347 -5.36 -11.49 -5.72
CA GLN A 347 -6.73 -11.40 -5.24
C GLN A 347 -7.62 -10.72 -6.30
N TYR A 348 -8.87 -11.12 -6.36
CA TYR A 348 -9.97 -10.38 -6.98
C TYR A 348 -10.64 -9.53 -5.90
N LEU A 349 -10.76 -8.21 -6.13
CA LEU A 349 -11.20 -7.30 -5.07
C LEU A 349 -12.71 -7.29 -4.84
N GLY A 350 -13.51 -7.59 -5.86
CA GLY A 350 -14.95 -7.69 -5.71
C GLY A 350 -15.65 -6.34 -5.51
N ALA A 351 -15.59 -5.46 -6.50
CA ALA A 351 -16.24 -4.14 -6.46
C ALA A 351 -15.83 -3.29 -5.24
N MET A 352 -14.55 -3.04 -5.12
CA MET A 352 -13.95 -2.25 -4.05
C MET A 352 -12.94 -1.23 -4.59
N ASP A 353 -12.89 -0.06 -3.98
CA ASP A 353 -11.79 0.91 -4.14
C ASP A 353 -11.07 1.10 -2.79
N LYS A 354 -9.90 0.49 -2.65
CA LYS A 354 -9.08 0.60 -1.42
C LYS A 354 -8.59 2.01 -1.12
N SER A 355 -8.63 2.90 -2.11
CA SER A 355 -8.26 4.31 -1.94
C SER A 355 -9.46 5.22 -1.60
N GLU A 356 -10.67 4.68 -1.44
CA GLU A 356 -11.87 5.45 -1.11
C GLU A 356 -12.09 5.52 0.41
N PRO A 357 -11.85 6.69 1.07
CA PRO A 357 -12.10 6.82 2.49
C PRO A 357 -13.59 7.04 2.79
N GLN A 358 -13.96 6.66 3.98
CA GLN A 358 -15.22 7.06 4.58
C GLN A 358 -15.13 8.52 5.09
N TYR A 359 -16.19 9.30 4.92
CA TYR A 359 -16.29 10.66 5.45
C TYR A 359 -17.47 10.77 6.40
N THR A 360 -17.38 11.63 7.40
CA THR A 360 -18.49 11.90 8.36
C THR A 360 -19.79 12.33 7.68
N ARG A 361 -19.69 12.94 6.49
CA ARG A 361 -20.84 13.32 5.66
C ARG A 361 -21.50 12.16 4.92
N ASP A 362 -20.84 11.01 4.81
CA ASP A 362 -21.35 9.88 4.05
C ASP A 362 -22.54 9.23 4.75
N ARG A 363 -23.52 8.82 3.96
CA ARG A 363 -24.65 8.00 4.39
C ARG A 363 -24.27 6.53 4.27
N LEU A 364 -24.66 5.75 5.25
CA LEU A 364 -24.55 4.30 5.23
C LEU A 364 -25.72 3.71 4.43
N LEU A 365 -25.44 2.67 3.63
CA LEU A 365 -26.43 2.00 2.79
C LEU A 365 -27.62 1.45 3.62
N PHE A 366 -27.33 0.97 4.82
CA PHE A 366 -28.32 0.40 5.72
C PHE A 366 -28.87 1.38 6.77
N GLY A 367 -28.67 2.68 6.53
CA GLY A 367 -29.16 3.77 7.38
C GLY A 367 -28.12 4.33 8.35
N GLY A 368 -28.28 5.61 8.67
CA GLY A 368 -27.33 6.34 9.50
C GLY A 368 -26.22 7.06 8.71
N ARG A 369 -25.17 7.43 9.41
CA ARG A 369 -23.97 8.10 8.87
C ARG A 369 -22.70 7.48 9.42
N VAL A 370 -21.60 7.68 8.70
CA VAL A 370 -20.27 7.28 9.16
C VAL A 370 -19.93 7.96 10.49
N SER A 371 -19.39 7.20 11.43
CA SER A 371 -18.90 7.69 12.71
C SER A 371 -17.68 8.61 12.51
N ASP A 372 -17.58 9.68 13.29
CA ASP A 372 -16.42 10.59 13.29
C ASP A 372 -15.11 9.82 13.55
N ARG A 373 -15.18 8.74 14.33
CA ARG A 373 -14.02 7.89 14.66
C ARG A 373 -13.52 7.03 13.50
N LEU A 374 -14.34 6.88 12.44
CA LEU A 374 -14.02 6.09 11.25
C LEU A 374 -13.74 6.96 10.02
N ALA A 375 -13.78 8.27 10.18
CA ALA A 375 -13.46 9.20 9.11
C ALA A 375 -12.01 9.00 8.62
N GLY A 376 -11.85 8.63 7.34
CA GLY A 376 -10.55 8.25 6.76
C GLY A 376 -10.28 6.75 6.73
N TYR A 377 -11.10 5.89 7.36
CA TYR A 377 -10.98 4.44 7.16
C TYR A 377 -11.46 4.06 5.74
N PRO A 378 -10.84 3.08 5.05
CA PRO A 378 -11.30 2.65 3.72
C PRO A 378 -12.77 2.22 3.72
N ALA A 379 -13.48 2.49 2.63
CA ALA A 379 -14.85 2.03 2.44
C ALA A 379 -14.90 0.50 2.31
N ALA A 380 -15.96 -0.11 2.83
CA ALA A 380 -16.17 -1.55 2.69
C ALA A 380 -16.42 -1.95 1.22
N PRO A 381 -16.04 -3.18 0.83
CA PRO A 381 -16.41 -3.75 -0.46
C PRO A 381 -17.94 -3.91 -0.58
N VAL A 382 -18.44 -3.84 -1.80
CA VAL A 382 -19.87 -4.05 -2.09
C VAL A 382 -20.09 -5.36 -2.87
N ASP A 383 -19.10 -6.22 -2.90
CA ASP A 383 -19.18 -7.60 -3.39
C ASP A 383 -18.12 -8.48 -2.70
N VAL A 384 -18.28 -9.78 -2.79
CA VAL A 384 -17.29 -10.75 -2.34
C VAL A 384 -16.11 -10.77 -3.30
N GLY A 385 -14.91 -10.79 -2.76
CA GLY A 385 -13.67 -10.96 -3.52
C GLY A 385 -13.41 -12.41 -3.92
N GLY A 386 -12.13 -12.70 -4.20
CA GLY A 386 -11.71 -14.05 -4.58
C GLY A 386 -10.21 -14.17 -4.74
N LEU A 387 -9.76 -15.38 -5.07
CA LEU A 387 -8.37 -15.68 -5.39
C LEU A 387 -8.27 -16.15 -6.84
N VAL A 388 -7.26 -15.64 -7.54
CA VAL A 388 -7.09 -15.83 -8.98
C VAL A 388 -5.76 -16.49 -9.29
N ARG A 389 -5.75 -17.39 -10.28
CA ARG A 389 -4.59 -17.80 -11.06
C ARG A 389 -4.83 -17.53 -12.52
N ALA A 390 -3.90 -16.87 -13.19
CA ALA A 390 -3.89 -16.69 -14.64
C ALA A 390 -2.57 -17.16 -15.23
N ARG A 391 -2.59 -17.73 -16.43
CA ARG A 391 -1.40 -18.09 -17.18
C ARG A 391 -1.33 -17.34 -18.48
N LEU A 392 -0.15 -16.81 -18.77
CA LEU A 392 0.12 -16.00 -19.95
C LEU A 392 1.16 -16.70 -20.82
N GLN A 393 0.82 -16.91 -22.09
CA GLN A 393 1.77 -17.43 -23.07
C GLN A 393 2.47 -16.26 -23.78
N VAL A 394 3.77 -16.16 -23.63
CA VAL A 394 4.61 -15.14 -24.28
C VAL A 394 5.29 -15.76 -25.50
N THR A 395 4.98 -15.25 -26.68
CA THR A 395 5.68 -15.63 -27.92
C THR A 395 6.68 -14.52 -28.33
N SER A 396 7.49 -14.77 -29.34
CA SER A 396 8.40 -13.73 -29.89
C SER A 396 7.66 -12.50 -30.42
N HIS A 397 6.37 -12.63 -30.73
CA HIS A 397 5.57 -11.59 -31.39
C HIS A 397 4.39 -11.08 -30.57
N SER A 398 3.92 -11.81 -29.57
CA SER A 398 2.73 -11.42 -28.80
C SER A 398 2.65 -12.10 -27.44
N VAL A 399 1.84 -11.54 -26.55
CA VAL A 399 1.38 -12.17 -25.31
C VAL A 399 -0.10 -12.45 -25.43
N ARG A 400 -0.53 -13.59 -24.92
CA ARG A 400 -1.95 -13.94 -24.80
C ARG A 400 -2.18 -14.68 -23.50
N GLU A 401 -3.36 -14.54 -22.94
CA GLU A 401 -3.84 -15.43 -21.91
C GLU A 401 -4.10 -16.82 -22.48
N ILE A 402 -3.70 -17.87 -21.76
CA ILE A 402 -3.96 -19.24 -22.20
C ILE A 402 -5.43 -19.53 -21.96
N VAL A 403 -6.17 -19.73 -23.04
CA VAL A 403 -7.61 -20.03 -22.98
C VAL A 403 -7.85 -21.26 -22.12
N GLY A 404 -8.68 -21.11 -21.08
CA GLY A 404 -9.07 -22.19 -20.17
C GLY A 404 -8.17 -22.36 -18.93
N ASP A 405 -7.15 -21.55 -18.75
CA ASP A 405 -6.28 -21.61 -17.56
C ASP A 405 -6.43 -20.40 -16.61
N PHE A 406 -7.47 -19.64 -16.76
CA PHE A 406 -7.94 -18.71 -15.76
C PHE A 406 -8.75 -19.47 -14.70
N ARG A 407 -8.40 -19.26 -13.43
CA ARG A 407 -9.10 -19.85 -12.28
C ARG A 407 -9.42 -18.75 -11.29
N LEU A 408 -10.69 -18.63 -10.95
CA LEU A 408 -11.19 -17.77 -9.88
C LEU A 408 -11.93 -18.65 -8.86
N ILE A 409 -11.52 -18.59 -7.61
CA ILE A 409 -12.24 -19.17 -6.49
C ILE A 409 -12.85 -18.07 -5.63
N ARG A 410 -14.09 -18.27 -5.19
CA ARG A 410 -14.83 -17.38 -4.31
C ARG A 410 -15.41 -18.15 -3.14
N ASP A 411 -15.50 -17.47 -1.99
CA ASP A 411 -16.17 -17.98 -0.79
C ASP A 411 -16.85 -16.79 -0.10
N ASP A 412 -18.17 -16.83 0.03
CA ASP A 412 -19.00 -15.75 0.55
C ASP A 412 -18.92 -15.59 2.08
N GLN A 413 -18.20 -16.46 2.77
CA GLN A 413 -17.92 -16.36 4.20
C GLN A 413 -16.49 -15.86 4.48
N LEU A 414 -15.54 -16.07 3.56
CA LEU A 414 -14.12 -15.83 3.80
C LEU A 414 -13.56 -14.63 3.04
N PHE A 415 -14.02 -14.34 1.79
CA PHE A 415 -13.28 -13.50 0.85
C PHE A 415 -13.80 -12.06 0.77
N TRP A 416 -14.17 -11.48 1.90
CA TRP A 416 -14.57 -10.07 1.97
C TRP A 416 -13.40 -9.17 2.31
N ASP A 417 -13.21 -8.10 1.53
CA ASP A 417 -12.08 -7.16 1.65
C ASP A 417 -10.74 -7.89 1.60
N MET A 418 -10.47 -8.54 0.45
CA MET A 418 -9.22 -9.24 0.21
C MET A 418 -8.04 -8.27 0.25
N ASN A 419 -7.01 -8.65 0.98
CA ASN A 419 -5.83 -7.85 1.28
C ASN A 419 -4.53 -8.65 1.09
N ASP A 420 -3.52 -8.24 1.79
CA ASP A 420 -2.13 -8.61 1.63
C ASP A 420 -1.86 -10.12 1.55
N PRO A 421 -1.02 -10.57 0.62
CA PRO A 421 -0.51 -11.94 0.60
C PRO A 421 0.69 -12.12 1.54
N ALA A 422 0.89 -13.34 2.02
CA ALA A 422 2.10 -13.78 2.67
C ALA A 422 2.55 -15.12 2.08
N TYR A 423 3.85 -15.28 1.94
CA TYR A 423 4.45 -16.51 1.40
C TYR A 423 5.90 -16.63 1.85
N ARG A 424 6.45 -17.81 1.74
CA ARG A 424 7.86 -18.03 2.01
C ARG A 424 8.72 -17.34 0.95
N GLY A 425 9.71 -16.58 1.35
CA GLY A 425 10.57 -15.82 0.44
C GLY A 425 9.99 -14.47 0.04
N HIS A 426 9.31 -13.79 0.95
CA HIS A 426 8.58 -12.53 0.72
C HIS A 426 9.40 -11.43 0.02
N PHE A 427 10.70 -11.42 0.15
CA PHE A 427 11.57 -10.48 -0.57
C PHE A 427 12.00 -10.98 -1.96
N GLN A 428 11.58 -12.20 -2.36
CA GLN A 428 11.81 -12.78 -3.68
C GLN A 428 10.72 -13.81 -3.99
N PHE A 429 10.20 -13.82 -5.21
CA PHE A 429 9.25 -14.83 -5.64
C PHE A 429 9.93 -16.20 -5.73
N PRO A 430 9.28 -17.27 -5.28
CA PRO A 430 9.78 -18.63 -5.47
C PRO A 430 9.77 -19.00 -6.95
N GLU A 431 10.56 -19.99 -7.34
CA GLU A 431 10.54 -20.56 -8.71
C GLU A 431 9.11 -20.93 -9.11
N GLN A 432 8.38 -21.59 -8.22
CA GLN A 432 6.95 -21.88 -8.34
C GLN A 432 6.28 -21.72 -6.98
N PHE A 433 5.10 -21.14 -6.97
CA PHE A 433 4.27 -21.08 -5.77
C PHE A 433 3.54 -22.41 -5.55
N ASP A 434 3.73 -23.00 -4.37
CA ASP A 434 2.93 -24.09 -3.86
C ASP A 434 1.85 -23.58 -2.90
N HIS A 435 2.20 -22.62 -2.05
CA HIS A 435 1.36 -22.08 -0.99
C HIS A 435 1.42 -20.55 -0.93
N ILE A 436 0.25 -19.92 -0.81
CA ILE A 436 0.10 -18.50 -0.51
C ILE A 436 -0.94 -18.35 0.60
N TYR A 437 -0.65 -17.47 1.55
CA TYR A 437 -1.57 -17.09 2.62
C TYR A 437 -2.14 -15.70 2.33
N TRP A 438 -3.43 -15.53 2.55
CA TRP A 438 -4.13 -14.30 2.23
C TRP A 438 -4.85 -13.74 3.44
N ALA A 439 -4.83 -12.41 3.58
CA ALA A 439 -5.68 -11.72 4.51
C ALA A 439 -7.01 -11.34 3.84
N ALA A 440 -8.10 -11.52 4.56
CA ALA A 440 -9.38 -10.87 4.30
C ALA A 440 -9.76 -10.08 5.54
N VAL A 441 -10.01 -8.77 5.39
CA VAL A 441 -10.34 -7.89 6.52
C VAL A 441 -11.75 -8.14 7.03
N GLY A 442 -12.59 -8.74 6.18
CA GLY A 442 -13.97 -9.09 6.47
C GLY A 442 -14.96 -8.02 5.97
N TYR A 443 -16.22 -8.25 6.24
CA TYR A 443 -17.30 -7.35 5.87
C TYR A 443 -17.91 -6.70 7.11
N ARG A 444 -18.11 -5.39 7.04
CA ARG A 444 -18.79 -4.63 8.09
C ARG A 444 -19.94 -3.86 7.47
N LYS A 445 -21.15 -4.22 7.88
CA LYS A 445 -22.38 -3.59 7.41
C LYS A 445 -22.37 -2.07 7.61
N ASP A 446 -21.86 -1.63 8.76
CA ASP A 446 -21.79 -0.21 9.12
C ASP A 446 -20.67 0.57 8.40
N HIS A 447 -19.94 -0.06 7.49
CA HIS A 447 -18.90 0.57 6.65
C HIS A 447 -19.29 0.66 5.17
N VAL A 448 -20.45 0.12 4.80
CA VAL A 448 -20.95 0.20 3.42
C VAL A 448 -21.60 1.58 3.20
N ILE A 449 -20.91 2.43 2.46
CA ILE A 449 -21.38 3.79 2.17
C ILE A 449 -22.20 3.84 0.87
N GLU A 450 -23.35 4.55 0.92
CA GLU A 450 -24.35 4.64 -0.14
C GLU A 450 -23.72 5.04 -1.48
N ARG A 451 -22.91 6.11 -1.53
CA ARG A 451 -22.27 6.60 -2.75
C ARG A 451 -21.33 5.61 -3.43
N VAL A 452 -20.67 4.73 -2.66
CA VAL A 452 -19.83 3.66 -3.22
C VAL A 452 -20.70 2.54 -3.74
N ALA A 453 -21.68 2.10 -2.96
CA ALA A 453 -22.64 1.09 -3.38
C ALA A 453 -23.35 1.47 -4.69
N ASP A 454 -23.74 2.75 -4.84
CA ASP A 454 -24.35 3.28 -6.06
C ASP A 454 -23.38 3.28 -7.25
N ALA A 455 -22.13 3.73 -7.03
CA ALA A 455 -21.10 3.76 -8.09
C ALA A 455 -20.81 2.38 -8.65
N TYR A 456 -20.84 1.36 -7.80
CA TYR A 456 -20.58 -0.04 -8.19
C TYR A 456 -21.86 -0.82 -8.52
N SER A 457 -23.06 -0.21 -8.54
CA SER A 457 -24.33 -0.91 -8.76
C SER A 457 -24.39 -1.70 -10.07
N GLN A 458 -23.71 -1.23 -11.11
CA GLN A 458 -23.60 -1.87 -12.43
C GLN A 458 -22.22 -2.49 -12.71
N TYR A 459 -21.42 -2.70 -11.66
CA TYR A 459 -20.07 -3.27 -11.83
C TYR A 459 -20.15 -4.71 -12.36
N PRO A 460 -19.36 -5.06 -13.38
CA PRO A 460 -19.41 -6.39 -13.97
C PRO A 460 -19.05 -7.50 -12.97
N ASN A 461 -19.60 -8.69 -13.20
CA ASN A 461 -19.31 -9.91 -12.45
C ASN A 461 -19.63 -9.88 -10.95
N ARG A 462 -20.43 -8.91 -10.48
CA ARG A 462 -20.91 -8.90 -9.09
C ARG A 462 -21.77 -10.13 -8.78
N GLN A 463 -21.48 -10.73 -7.61
CA GLN A 463 -22.29 -11.82 -7.05
C GLN A 463 -23.44 -11.28 -6.20
N PHE A 464 -23.23 -10.17 -5.50
CA PHE A 464 -24.24 -9.52 -4.65
C PHE A 464 -24.72 -8.22 -5.26
N THR A 465 -26.03 -7.97 -5.20
CA THR A 465 -26.62 -6.64 -5.42
C THR A 465 -26.62 -5.85 -4.11
N ASN A 466 -26.86 -4.54 -4.16
CA ASN A 466 -26.96 -3.72 -2.95
C ASN A 466 -28.00 -4.26 -1.95
N ASP A 467 -29.12 -4.82 -2.45
CA ASP A 467 -30.21 -5.37 -1.62
C ASP A 467 -29.91 -6.76 -1.05
N SER A 468 -28.96 -7.48 -1.64
CA SER A 468 -28.58 -8.85 -1.23
C SER A 468 -27.29 -8.91 -0.41
N LEU A 469 -26.65 -7.79 -0.11
CA LEU A 469 -25.46 -7.73 0.73
C LEU A 469 -25.72 -8.33 2.12
N PRO A 470 -24.72 -8.91 2.77
CA PRO A 470 -24.88 -9.51 4.11
C PRO A 470 -25.47 -8.52 5.11
N GLN A 471 -26.45 -9.00 5.90
CA GLN A 471 -27.10 -8.19 6.93
C GLN A 471 -26.40 -8.25 8.28
N GLU A 472 -25.36 -9.10 8.39
CA GLU A 472 -24.51 -9.24 9.56
C GLU A 472 -23.05 -9.04 9.16
N ASP A 473 -22.23 -8.63 10.14
CA ASP A 473 -20.78 -8.54 9.99
C ASP A 473 -20.16 -9.92 9.79
N LEU A 474 -19.27 -10.01 8.81
CA LEU A 474 -18.41 -11.18 8.57
C LEU A 474 -17.00 -10.88 9.09
N PRO A 475 -16.39 -11.80 9.85
CA PRO A 475 -15.12 -11.55 10.50
C PRO A 475 -13.94 -11.48 9.52
N SER A 476 -12.81 -10.94 9.97
CA SER A 476 -11.53 -11.09 9.26
C SER A 476 -11.15 -12.57 9.17
N ALA A 477 -10.45 -12.95 8.11
CA ALA A 477 -9.97 -14.32 7.90
C ALA A 477 -8.51 -14.34 7.44
N LEU A 478 -7.76 -15.33 7.93
CA LEU A 478 -6.47 -15.74 7.40
C LEU A 478 -6.68 -17.03 6.63
N ILE A 479 -6.26 -17.06 5.37
CA ILE A 479 -6.64 -18.08 4.39
C ILE A 479 -5.38 -18.72 3.81
N HIS A 480 -5.29 -20.03 3.80
CA HIS A 480 -4.24 -20.81 3.18
C HIS A 480 -4.71 -21.39 1.84
N MET A 481 -4.04 -21.00 0.76
CA MET A 481 -4.31 -21.45 -0.59
C MET A 481 -3.25 -22.41 -1.10
N ASP A 482 -3.66 -23.59 -1.61
CA ASP A 482 -2.86 -24.45 -2.46
C ASP A 482 -2.88 -23.87 -3.88
N CYS A 483 -1.74 -23.41 -4.36
CA CYS A 483 -1.60 -22.75 -5.65
C CYS A 483 -1.75 -23.73 -6.84
N GLN A 484 -1.35 -24.98 -6.66
CA GLN A 484 -1.41 -26.00 -7.71
C GLN A 484 -2.85 -26.43 -7.98
N ARG A 485 -3.62 -26.69 -6.91
CA ARG A 485 -5.03 -27.07 -6.98
C ARG A 485 -5.98 -25.91 -7.15
N MET A 486 -5.54 -24.69 -6.83
CA MET A 486 -6.40 -23.52 -6.71
C MET A 486 -7.57 -23.80 -5.76
N SER A 487 -7.24 -24.12 -4.52
CA SER A 487 -8.23 -24.40 -3.47
C SER A 487 -7.77 -23.86 -2.13
N VAL A 488 -8.72 -23.44 -1.31
CA VAL A 488 -8.47 -23.18 0.11
C VAL A 488 -8.24 -24.52 0.80
N THR A 489 -7.11 -24.67 1.45
CA THR A 489 -6.74 -25.88 2.21
C THR A 489 -7.06 -25.73 3.68
N ASP A 490 -6.96 -24.51 4.19
CA ASP A 490 -7.20 -24.19 5.59
C ASP A 490 -7.50 -22.70 5.77
N ALA A 491 -8.23 -22.32 6.81
CA ALA A 491 -8.52 -20.94 7.13
C ALA A 491 -8.83 -20.75 8.62
N TYR A 492 -8.56 -19.56 9.12
CA TYR A 492 -8.97 -19.13 10.46
C TYR A 492 -9.79 -17.85 10.39
N GLN A 493 -11.00 -17.88 10.94
CA GLN A 493 -11.84 -16.70 11.11
C GLN A 493 -11.62 -16.10 12.49
N PHE A 494 -11.25 -14.81 12.53
CA PHE A 494 -11.01 -14.08 13.78
C PHE A 494 -12.32 -13.78 14.53
N PRO A 495 -12.25 -13.52 15.84
CA PRO A 495 -13.42 -12.98 16.56
C PRO A 495 -13.97 -11.71 15.91
N LYS A 496 -15.30 -11.50 15.96
CA LYS A 496 -15.96 -10.34 15.32
C LYS A 496 -15.46 -8.98 15.86
N ASP A 497 -14.87 -8.95 17.04
CA ASP A 497 -14.27 -7.76 17.65
C ASP A 497 -12.80 -7.51 17.23
N CYS A 498 -12.30 -8.29 16.27
CA CYS A 498 -10.96 -8.16 15.72
C CYS A 498 -10.97 -7.64 14.27
N VAL A 499 -9.94 -6.89 13.92
CA VAL A 499 -9.52 -6.62 12.54
C VAL A 499 -8.10 -7.11 12.39
N MET A 500 -7.87 -8.05 11.47
CA MET A 500 -6.57 -8.60 11.15
C MET A 500 -6.06 -8.00 9.84
N ARG A 501 -4.79 -7.65 9.82
CA ARG A 501 -4.07 -7.17 8.63
C ARG A 501 -2.65 -7.71 8.62
N THR A 502 -1.99 -7.55 7.48
CA THR A 502 -0.53 -7.69 7.32
C THR A 502 -0.03 -9.07 7.76
N PRO A 503 -0.49 -10.15 7.12
CA PRO A 503 0.11 -11.46 7.35
C PRO A 503 1.55 -11.45 6.85
N GLN A 504 2.46 -12.12 7.58
CA GLN A 504 3.84 -12.30 7.16
C GLN A 504 4.32 -13.71 7.48
N PHE A 505 4.84 -14.40 6.48
CA PHE A 505 5.41 -15.72 6.66
C PHE A 505 6.81 -15.63 7.31
N MET A 506 7.02 -16.44 8.33
CA MET A 506 8.27 -16.59 9.07
C MET A 506 8.74 -18.04 8.95
N ALA A 507 9.82 -18.28 8.23
CA ALA A 507 10.29 -19.64 8.01
C ALA A 507 10.81 -20.30 9.31
N SER A 508 10.53 -21.59 9.51
CA SER A 508 11.17 -22.37 10.56
C SER A 508 12.65 -22.61 10.23
N PRO A 509 13.53 -22.74 11.24
CA PRO A 509 14.93 -23.08 11.02
C PRO A 509 15.07 -24.40 10.27
N ASN A 510 15.99 -24.45 9.31
CA ASN A 510 16.34 -25.67 8.56
C ASN A 510 15.17 -26.31 7.76
N SER A 511 14.09 -25.59 7.57
CA SER A 511 12.94 -26.05 6.77
C SER A 511 13.10 -25.68 5.29
N SER A 512 12.51 -26.47 4.39
CA SER A 512 12.53 -26.23 2.95
C SER A 512 11.11 -26.11 2.34
N GLY A 513 10.08 -26.58 3.02
CA GLY A 513 8.69 -26.49 2.54
C GLY A 513 8.19 -25.04 2.55
N GLN A 514 7.37 -24.69 1.57
CA GLN A 514 6.79 -23.33 1.49
C GLN A 514 5.75 -23.07 2.60
N ASP A 515 5.29 -24.10 3.28
CA ASP A 515 4.37 -24.07 4.42
C ASP A 515 5.05 -24.37 5.76
N ASP A 516 6.38 -24.61 5.77
CA ASP A 516 7.14 -24.91 6.98
C ASP A 516 7.52 -23.62 7.71
N GLY A 517 6.67 -23.18 8.63
CA GLY A 517 6.93 -21.93 9.38
C GLY A 517 5.71 -21.45 10.14
N TYR A 518 5.76 -20.18 10.42
CA TYR A 518 4.76 -19.46 11.21
C TYR A 518 4.20 -18.29 10.42
N LEU A 519 3.00 -17.85 10.78
CA LEU A 519 2.43 -16.61 10.29
C LEU A 519 2.32 -15.61 11.42
N PHE A 520 2.96 -14.47 11.22
CA PHE A 520 2.75 -13.25 11.97
C PHE A 520 1.52 -12.53 11.42
N THR A 521 0.65 -12.01 12.28
CA THR A 521 -0.44 -11.11 11.89
C THR A 521 -0.56 -9.95 12.89
N ALA A 522 -0.79 -8.74 12.37
CA ALA A 522 -1.13 -7.58 13.18
C ALA A 522 -2.66 -7.55 13.40
N VAL A 523 -3.08 -7.53 14.64
CA VAL A 523 -4.50 -7.57 15.03
C VAL A 523 -4.85 -6.37 15.88
N VAL A 524 -5.92 -5.68 15.50
CA VAL A 524 -6.55 -4.66 16.36
C VAL A 524 -7.82 -5.26 16.92
N ARG A 525 -7.97 -5.24 18.25
CA ARG A 525 -9.08 -5.83 18.97
C ARG A 525 -9.80 -4.80 19.82
N LYS A 526 -11.14 -4.82 19.79
CA LYS A 526 -11.97 -3.92 20.59
C LYS A 526 -11.88 -4.24 22.09
N HIS A 527 -11.88 -5.53 22.41
CA HIS A 527 -11.77 -6.04 23.78
C HIS A 527 -10.42 -6.75 23.94
N PRO A 528 -9.40 -6.10 24.51
CA PRO A 528 -8.08 -6.70 24.68
C PRO A 528 -8.13 -8.09 25.31
N THR A 529 -7.26 -8.98 24.87
CA THR A 529 -7.19 -10.37 25.37
C THR A 529 -6.94 -10.41 26.87
N LEU A 530 -6.08 -9.51 27.37
CA LEU A 530 -5.83 -9.29 28.79
C LEU A 530 -5.59 -7.80 29.06
N SER A 531 -5.69 -7.40 30.32
CA SER A 531 -5.38 -6.04 30.78
C SER A 531 -3.90 -5.62 30.60
N LEU A 532 -3.02 -6.55 30.25
CA LEU A 532 -1.61 -6.32 29.92
C LEU A 532 -1.39 -5.73 28.51
N GLY A 533 -2.42 -5.73 27.68
CA GLY A 533 -2.40 -5.13 26.33
C GLY A 533 -3.36 -3.94 26.23
N ASN A 534 -3.40 -3.33 25.05
CA ASN A 534 -4.29 -2.21 24.73
C ASN A 534 -5.19 -2.51 23.51
N GLY A 535 -5.26 -3.78 23.09
CA GLY A 535 -6.00 -4.21 21.89
C GLY A 535 -5.19 -4.14 20.59
N LYS A 536 -3.92 -3.74 20.63
CA LYS A 536 -2.96 -3.91 19.54
C LYS A 536 -2.15 -5.15 19.83
N GLU A 537 -2.38 -6.20 19.06
CA GLU A 537 -1.87 -7.54 19.37
C GLU A 537 -1.15 -8.13 18.16
N ILE A 538 -0.16 -8.98 18.42
CA ILE A 538 0.51 -9.80 17.42
C ILE A 538 0.08 -11.25 17.66
N TRP A 539 -0.51 -11.85 16.64
CA TRP A 539 -0.93 -13.25 16.70
C TRP A 539 -0.03 -14.11 15.83
N ILE A 540 0.44 -15.22 16.37
CA ILE A 540 1.33 -16.17 15.70
C ILE A 540 0.58 -17.47 15.47
N PHE A 541 0.57 -17.93 14.20
CA PHE A 541 -0.08 -19.17 13.78
C PHE A 541 0.95 -20.17 13.27
N ASP A 542 0.61 -21.47 13.35
CA ASP A 542 1.27 -22.51 12.56
C ASP A 542 0.79 -22.40 11.11
N ALA A 543 1.72 -22.24 10.16
CA ALA A 543 1.38 -22.08 8.75
C ALA A 543 0.69 -23.31 8.14
N LYS A 544 0.94 -24.50 8.69
CA LYS A 544 0.30 -25.77 8.24
C LYS A 544 -1.08 -26.01 8.81
N ASN A 545 -1.47 -25.25 9.86
CA ASN A 545 -2.67 -25.59 10.63
C ASN A 545 -3.37 -24.35 11.22
N LEU A 546 -3.87 -23.50 10.34
CA LEU A 546 -4.54 -22.26 10.72
C LEU A 546 -5.79 -22.49 11.57
N ALA A 547 -6.56 -23.54 11.25
CA ALA A 547 -7.82 -23.88 11.92
C ALA A 547 -7.65 -24.15 13.42
N GLN A 548 -6.46 -24.51 13.89
CA GLN A 548 -6.20 -24.65 15.33
C GLN A 548 -6.21 -23.30 16.08
N GLY A 549 -6.15 -22.18 15.35
CA GLY A 549 -6.04 -20.86 15.91
C GLY A 549 -4.60 -20.47 16.28
N PRO A 550 -4.42 -19.30 16.95
CA PRO A 550 -3.10 -18.79 17.25
C PRO A 550 -2.37 -19.66 18.29
N LEU A 551 -1.10 -19.94 18.00
CA LEU A 551 -0.16 -20.57 18.95
C LEU A 551 0.16 -19.62 20.10
N ALA A 552 0.33 -18.33 19.78
CA ALA A 552 0.60 -17.28 20.75
C ALA A 552 -0.10 -15.98 20.38
N ILE A 553 -0.55 -15.24 21.37
CA ILE A 553 -1.00 -13.85 21.26
C ILE A 553 -0.09 -13.01 22.14
N LEU A 554 0.47 -11.95 21.55
CA LEU A 554 1.42 -11.06 22.18
C LEU A 554 0.90 -9.63 22.17
N GLY A 555 1.19 -8.86 23.21
CA GLY A 555 0.79 -7.45 23.28
C GLY A 555 1.61 -6.67 24.29
N HIS A 556 1.45 -5.34 24.28
CA HIS A 556 2.12 -4.46 25.25
C HIS A 556 1.31 -3.15 25.38
N PRO A 557 1.22 -2.54 26.56
CA PRO A 557 0.48 -1.29 26.76
C PRO A 557 0.95 -0.12 25.87
N GLN A 558 2.23 -0.12 25.47
CA GLN A 558 2.82 0.90 24.62
C GLN A 558 2.88 0.49 23.13
N LEU A 559 2.47 -0.72 22.77
CA LEU A 559 2.35 -1.12 21.38
C LEU A 559 1.10 -0.47 20.77
N ASN A 560 1.27 0.59 19.99
CA ASN A 560 0.14 1.36 19.47
C ASN A 560 0.28 1.62 17.96
N PHE A 561 0.28 0.55 17.15
CA PHE A 561 0.27 0.70 15.70
C PHE A 561 -1.11 1.13 15.18
N ALA A 562 -1.11 1.86 14.05
CA ALA A 562 -2.30 2.25 13.30
C ALA A 562 -2.70 1.18 12.26
N THR A 563 -3.25 1.61 11.13
CA THR A 563 -3.44 0.74 9.98
C THR A 563 -2.09 0.30 9.45
N THR A 564 -1.79 -0.99 9.59
CA THR A 564 -0.58 -1.59 9.01
C THR A 564 -0.78 -1.82 7.52
N ASN A 565 0.30 -1.61 6.73
CA ASN A 565 0.29 -1.80 5.29
C ASN A 565 0.93 -3.16 4.94
N HIS A 566 2.25 -3.24 4.87
CA HIS A 566 2.94 -4.49 4.57
C HIS A 566 4.01 -4.80 5.60
N ALA A 567 4.43 -6.08 5.66
CA ALA A 567 5.51 -6.52 6.51
C ALA A 567 6.59 -7.28 5.72
N LEU A 568 7.76 -7.37 6.31
CA LEU A 568 8.90 -8.13 5.80
C LEU A 568 9.55 -8.90 6.95
N TRP A 569 9.66 -10.21 6.81
CA TRP A 569 10.46 -11.03 7.70
C TRP A 569 11.86 -11.28 7.10
N VAL A 570 12.89 -11.19 7.95
CA VAL A 570 14.24 -11.62 7.62
C VAL A 570 14.83 -12.43 8.77
N PRO A 571 15.64 -13.45 8.48
CA PRO A 571 16.22 -14.31 9.52
C PRO A 571 17.26 -13.61 10.38
N LYS A 572 17.89 -12.55 9.87
CA LYS A 572 19.00 -11.85 10.52
C LYS A 572 19.10 -10.41 10.02
N ILE A 573 19.47 -9.52 10.93
CA ILE A 573 19.83 -8.13 10.62
C ILE A 573 21.24 -7.82 11.14
N GLY A 574 21.87 -6.82 10.56
CA GLY A 574 23.16 -6.26 10.98
C GLY A 574 23.25 -4.79 10.58
N PRO A 575 24.34 -4.11 10.93
CA PRO A 575 24.56 -2.75 10.51
C PRO A 575 24.64 -2.65 8.98
N ARG A 576 24.09 -1.56 8.43
CA ARG A 576 24.24 -1.23 7.02
C ARG A 576 25.73 -1.02 6.70
N PRO A 577 26.27 -1.53 5.58
CA PRO A 577 27.66 -1.29 5.21
C PRO A 577 27.96 0.21 5.09
N ALA A 578 29.09 0.65 5.63
CA ALA A 578 29.45 2.06 5.70
C ALA A 578 29.74 2.68 4.32
N ASP A 579 30.22 1.86 3.38
CA ASP A 579 30.52 2.21 1.99
C ASP A 579 29.36 1.97 1.02
N ALA A 580 28.17 1.58 1.53
CA ALA A 580 27.01 1.37 0.70
C ALA A 580 26.55 2.68 0.06
N TYR A 581 25.90 2.57 -1.09
CA TYR A 581 25.37 3.68 -1.89
C TYR A 581 24.69 4.77 -1.05
N ARG A 582 24.98 6.02 -1.40
CA ARG A 582 24.30 7.18 -0.85
C ARG A 582 24.10 8.21 -1.95
N ALA A 583 22.86 8.64 -2.18
CA ALA A 583 22.58 9.72 -3.11
C ALA A 583 22.97 11.07 -2.48
N ASP A 584 23.72 11.91 -3.19
CA ASP A 584 23.93 13.31 -2.80
C ASP A 584 22.70 14.14 -3.17
N VAL A 585 21.83 14.35 -2.20
CA VAL A 585 20.64 15.22 -2.38
C VAL A 585 20.95 16.67 -2.04
N GLY A 586 22.15 16.96 -1.54
CA GLY A 586 22.53 18.30 -1.11
C GLY A 586 22.51 19.32 -2.25
N GLU A 587 23.01 18.97 -3.43
CA GLU A 587 22.99 19.86 -4.60
C GLU A 587 21.56 20.15 -5.06
N PHE A 588 20.69 19.16 -5.10
CA PHE A 588 19.28 19.31 -5.46
C PHE A 588 18.59 20.35 -4.57
N PHE A 589 18.80 20.30 -3.27
CA PHE A 589 18.23 21.29 -2.35
C PHE A 589 18.92 22.65 -2.48
N ARG A 590 20.26 22.73 -2.45
CA ARG A 590 21.01 24.00 -2.50
C ARG A 590 20.64 24.86 -3.72
N THR A 591 20.43 24.27 -4.87
CA THR A 591 20.04 25.00 -6.10
C THR A 591 18.64 25.61 -6.03
N ARG A 592 17.76 25.08 -5.20
CA ARG A 592 16.36 25.51 -5.03
C ARG A 592 16.16 26.44 -3.84
N LEU A 593 16.96 26.29 -2.79
CA LEU A 593 16.85 27.05 -1.53
C LEU A 593 16.78 28.58 -1.66
N PRO A 594 17.58 29.26 -2.53
CA PRO A 594 17.54 30.73 -2.62
C PRO A 594 16.17 31.30 -2.97
N LYS A 595 15.28 30.48 -3.49
CA LYS A 595 13.94 30.86 -3.95
C LYS A 595 12.88 30.69 -2.86
N HIS A 596 13.26 30.16 -1.69
CA HIS A 596 12.36 29.92 -0.56
C HIS A 596 12.56 30.91 0.59
N ARG A 597 11.54 31.00 1.45
CA ARG A 597 11.58 31.82 2.64
C ARG A 597 12.62 31.29 3.64
N ARG A 598 13.09 32.19 4.51
CA ARG A 598 14.11 31.87 5.52
C ARG A 598 13.71 30.64 6.36
N ALA A 599 12.47 30.58 6.88
CA ALA A 599 12.02 29.45 7.69
C ALA A 599 12.17 28.10 6.98
N VAL A 600 11.85 28.01 5.67
CA VAL A 600 12.03 26.80 4.85
C VAL A 600 13.53 26.49 4.69
N ARG A 601 14.35 27.51 4.43
CA ARG A 601 15.80 27.33 4.29
C ARG A 601 16.43 26.82 5.58
N ASP A 602 16.05 27.40 6.73
CA ASP A 602 16.58 27.00 8.04
C ASP A 602 16.29 25.51 8.32
N VAL A 603 15.10 24.99 7.99
CA VAL A 603 14.78 23.56 8.13
C VAL A 603 15.63 22.68 7.22
N ILE A 604 15.80 23.07 5.95
CA ILE A 604 16.65 22.31 5.02
C ILE A 604 18.08 22.27 5.53
N GLU A 605 18.65 23.42 5.90
CA GLU A 605 20.06 23.57 6.30
C GLU A 605 20.35 22.89 7.66
N GLN A 606 19.41 22.97 8.61
CA GLN A 606 19.67 22.50 9.98
C GLN A 606 19.20 21.06 10.24
N MET A 607 18.20 20.56 9.50
CA MET A 607 17.62 19.24 9.78
C MET A 607 17.74 18.26 8.63
N ILE A 608 17.62 18.70 7.36
CA ILE A 608 17.57 17.80 6.21
C ILE A 608 18.97 17.55 5.66
N LEU A 609 19.74 18.60 5.36
CA LEU A 609 21.10 18.45 4.83
C LEU A 609 22.05 17.70 5.77
N PRO A 610 22.03 17.87 7.11
CA PRO A 610 22.88 17.08 8.00
C PRO A 610 22.58 15.58 8.00
N ARG A 611 21.35 15.20 7.64
CA ARG A 611 20.89 13.81 7.65
C ARG A 611 21.02 13.13 6.28
N PHE A 612 20.71 13.85 5.20
CA PHE A 612 20.58 13.30 3.84
C PHE A 612 21.58 13.91 2.83
N GLY A 613 22.25 15.00 3.15
CA GLY A 613 23.20 15.69 2.28
C GLY A 613 24.61 15.13 2.27
#